data_1b4fa953e56dbd3c77ba0259f99c0ecd
#
_entry.id   1b4fa953e56dbd3c77ba0259f99c0ecd
#
_cell.length_a   1.000
_cell.length_b   1.000
_cell.length_c   1.000
_cell.angle_alpha   90.00
_cell.angle_beta   90.00
_cell.angle_gamma   90.00
#
_symmetry.space_group_name_H-M   'P 1'
#
loop_
_entity.id
_entity.type
_entity.pdbx_description
1 polymer ?
#
loop_
_entity_poly.entity_id
_entity_poly.type
_entity_poly.pdbx_seq_one_letter_code
_entity_poly.pdbx_strand_id
1 'polypeptide(L)'
;MHRPGRQPQRQEEREAHEEHAETGGHGHGTPGGGGTDGGRAGARAPADPVERARALCLRLLTGAPRTRGQLAEALRKREIPEEAAAAVLDRFEEAGLIDDAAFADAWVESRHHGRGLARRALARELRTRGVDSTLIEEAVSRLDGERETETARELVARKLRATRGLDRQKRIRRLAGMLARKGYPEGLALRVVREALEAEGENPDVRDGCLPEP
;
A
#
# COMPACT_ATOMS: atom_id res chain seq x y z
N MET A 1 -0.49 21.80 28.95
CA MET A 1 -0.89 22.08 27.56
C MET A 1 0.17 21.49 26.64
N HIS A 2 -0.07 20.27 26.12
CA HIS A 2 0.86 19.54 25.28
C HIS A 2 0.16 19.31 23.94
N ARG A 3 0.72 19.84 22.83
CA ARG A 3 0.19 19.62 21.48
C ARG A 3 0.65 18.24 20.99
N PRO A 4 -0.23 17.38 20.46
CA PRO A 4 0.16 16.14 19.80
C PRO A 4 0.68 16.40 18.40
N GLY A 5 1.70 15.63 18.01
CA GLY A 5 2.50 15.73 16.79
C GLY A 5 1.71 15.45 15.52
N ARG A 6 2.20 16.07 14.45
CA ARG A 6 1.74 15.96 13.07
C ARG A 6 1.93 14.54 12.51
N GLN A 7 0.91 14.07 11.81
CA GLN A 7 0.77 12.77 11.18
C GLN A 7 1.72 12.54 9.99
N PRO A 8 2.19 11.31 9.75
CA PRO A 8 3.07 10.94 8.63
C PRO A 8 2.37 10.69 7.29
N GLN A 9 1.14 11.15 7.08
CA GLN A 9 0.35 10.83 5.88
C GLN A 9 0.72 11.62 4.61
N ARG A 10 1.63 12.59 4.67
CA ARG A 10 2.01 13.40 3.50
C ARG A 10 3.19 12.87 2.68
N GLN A 11 3.87 11.82 3.13
CA GLN A 11 5.02 11.28 2.42
C GLN A 11 4.67 10.27 1.31
N GLU A 12 3.55 9.57 1.43
CA GLU A 12 3.17 8.54 0.44
C GLU A 12 2.63 9.10 -0.89
N GLU A 13 2.16 10.37 -0.90
CA GLU A 13 1.66 11.01 -2.15
C GLU A 13 2.78 11.62 -3.01
N ARG A 14 3.99 11.76 -2.48
CA ARG A 14 5.15 12.31 -3.22
C ARG A 14 5.92 11.27 -4.04
N GLU A 15 5.88 10.00 -3.64
CA GLU A 15 6.65 8.94 -4.33
C GLU A 15 6.04 8.50 -5.68
N ALA A 16 4.79 8.86 -5.98
CA ALA A 16 4.13 8.52 -7.24
C ALA A 16 4.42 9.49 -8.40
N HIS A 17 5.09 10.62 -8.16
CA HIS A 17 5.28 11.69 -9.15
C HIS A 17 6.72 11.90 -9.63
N GLU A 18 7.72 11.18 -9.11
CA GLU A 18 9.13 11.41 -9.48
C GLU A 18 9.70 10.48 -10.56
N GLU A 19 8.89 9.61 -11.19
CA GLU A 19 9.39 8.67 -12.21
C GLU A 19 9.36 9.20 -13.67
N HIS A 20 8.99 10.46 -13.91
CA HIS A 20 8.92 10.98 -15.29
C HIS A 20 9.54 12.37 -15.45
N ALA A 21 10.87 12.47 -15.37
CA ALA A 21 11.59 13.59 -16.01
C ALA A 21 13.11 13.35 -16.02
N GLU A 22 13.65 12.73 -17.04
CA GLU A 22 15.00 12.98 -17.54
C GLU A 22 15.16 12.45 -18.97
N THR A 23 14.86 13.31 -19.95
CA THR A 23 15.44 13.21 -21.29
C THR A 23 15.65 14.61 -21.84
N GLY A 24 16.89 14.87 -22.25
CA GLY A 24 17.17 15.89 -23.27
C GLY A 24 18.03 17.09 -22.86
N GLY A 25 19.26 17.10 -23.29
CA GLY A 25 20.11 18.30 -23.29
C GLY A 25 21.43 18.09 -24.06
N HIS A 26 21.38 18.31 -25.38
CA HIS A 26 22.59 18.38 -26.23
C HIS A 26 23.33 19.71 -26.00
N GLY A 27 24.64 19.63 -25.91
CA GLY A 27 25.52 20.81 -25.92
C GLY A 27 26.91 20.51 -26.49
N HIS A 28 27.15 20.96 -27.71
CA HIS A 28 28.44 20.97 -28.45
C HIS A 28 29.49 21.85 -27.79
N GLY A 29 30.79 21.46 -27.92
CA GLY A 29 31.93 22.33 -27.68
C GLY A 29 33.27 21.60 -27.72
N THR A 30 33.99 21.69 -28.81
CA THR A 30 35.37 21.25 -29.09
C THR A 30 36.39 22.36 -28.86
N PRO A 31 37.72 22.17 -29.14
CA PRO A 31 38.75 21.36 -28.44
C PRO A 31 39.97 22.21 -28.07
N GLY A 32 40.91 21.66 -27.34
CA GLY A 32 42.24 22.30 -27.23
C GLY A 32 43.16 21.76 -26.15
N GLY A 33 44.22 21.05 -26.56
CA GLY A 33 45.58 21.24 -26.04
C GLY A 33 46.07 20.40 -24.86
N GLY A 34 46.81 19.34 -25.17
CA GLY A 34 48.14 18.99 -24.75
C GLY A 34 48.49 18.94 -23.23
N GLY A 35 48.90 17.76 -22.76
CA GLY A 35 49.57 17.63 -21.48
C GLY A 35 49.65 16.16 -21.05
N THR A 36 50.74 15.50 -21.41
CA THR A 36 51.12 14.18 -20.93
C THR A 36 51.38 14.23 -19.44
N ASP A 37 50.66 13.44 -18.67
CA ASP A 37 51.24 12.78 -17.52
C ASP A 37 50.37 11.53 -17.15
N GLY A 38 51.04 10.43 -17.05
CA GLY A 38 50.49 9.12 -16.84
C GLY A 38 49.93 8.92 -15.43
N GLY A 39 48.69 9.34 -15.22
CA GLY A 39 47.86 8.90 -14.13
C GLY A 39 46.98 7.73 -14.62
N ARG A 40 47.41 6.51 -14.42
CA ARG A 40 46.65 5.29 -14.62
C ARG A 40 45.39 5.41 -13.75
N ALA A 41 44.37 6.07 -14.29
CA ALA A 41 43.03 5.97 -13.74
C ALA A 41 42.72 4.49 -13.72
N GLY A 42 42.85 3.87 -12.55
CA GLY A 42 42.50 2.48 -12.32
C GLY A 42 41.07 2.33 -12.80
N ALA A 43 40.89 1.59 -13.90
CA ALA A 43 39.60 1.10 -14.30
C ALA A 43 39.07 0.36 -13.05
N ARG A 44 38.10 1.00 -12.38
CA ARG A 44 37.41 0.44 -11.23
C ARG A 44 36.87 -0.89 -11.73
N ALA A 45 37.46 -2.01 -11.25
CA ALA A 45 36.99 -3.32 -11.59
C ALA A 45 35.44 -3.29 -11.49
N PRO A 46 34.72 -3.91 -12.42
CA PRO A 46 33.27 -3.91 -12.36
C PRO A 46 32.88 -4.38 -10.96
N ALA A 47 32.18 -3.50 -10.23
CA ALA A 47 31.84 -3.75 -8.82
C ALA A 47 31.18 -5.14 -8.75
N ASP A 48 31.66 -5.97 -7.82
CA ASP A 48 31.15 -7.30 -7.58
C ASP A 48 29.61 -7.29 -7.57
N PRO A 49 28.93 -8.14 -8.35
CA PRO A 49 27.48 -8.20 -8.38
C PRO A 49 26.84 -8.32 -6.99
N VAL A 50 27.46 -9.04 -6.07
CA VAL A 50 27.03 -9.18 -4.67
C VAL A 50 27.09 -7.85 -3.93
N GLU A 51 28.20 -7.11 -4.07
CA GLU A 51 28.32 -5.79 -3.44
C GLU A 51 27.34 -4.77 -4.04
N ARG A 52 27.08 -4.84 -5.35
CA ARG A 52 26.06 -4.00 -6.01
C ARG A 52 24.66 -4.32 -5.49
N ALA A 53 24.32 -5.61 -5.35
CA ALA A 53 23.06 -6.06 -4.80
C ALA A 53 22.88 -5.56 -3.36
N ARG A 54 23.90 -5.77 -2.52
CA ARG A 54 23.92 -5.36 -1.13
C ARG A 54 23.70 -3.85 -0.96
N ALA A 55 24.46 -3.05 -1.70
CA ALA A 55 24.34 -1.60 -1.65
C ALA A 55 22.95 -1.10 -2.06
N LEU A 56 22.36 -1.72 -3.10
CA LEU A 56 21.01 -1.40 -3.55
C LEU A 56 19.97 -1.74 -2.49
N CYS A 57 20.01 -2.96 -1.93
CA CYS A 57 19.06 -3.39 -0.90
C CYS A 57 19.13 -2.50 0.35
N LEU A 58 20.33 -2.20 0.86
CA LEU A 58 20.52 -1.31 2.01
C LEU A 58 19.91 0.07 1.76
N ARG A 59 20.17 0.64 0.59
CA ARG A 59 19.58 1.94 0.22
C ARG A 59 18.05 1.91 0.19
N LEU A 60 17.45 0.83 -0.34
CA LEU A 60 16.00 0.70 -0.42
C LEU A 60 15.37 0.51 0.96
N LEU A 61 15.99 -0.29 1.83
CA LEU A 61 15.54 -0.53 3.20
C LEU A 61 15.71 0.67 4.13
N THR A 62 16.67 1.55 3.86
CA THR A 62 16.81 2.82 4.61
C THR A 62 15.61 3.74 4.38
N GLY A 63 14.98 3.70 3.20
CA GLY A 63 13.83 4.54 2.87
C GLY A 63 12.51 4.04 3.48
N ALA A 64 12.26 2.73 3.41
CA ALA A 64 11.03 2.11 3.94
C ALA A 64 11.19 0.59 4.05
N PRO A 65 10.41 -0.09 4.92
CA PRO A 65 10.32 -1.53 4.92
C PRO A 65 9.92 -2.08 3.54
N ARG A 66 10.62 -3.12 3.09
CA ARG A 66 10.40 -3.77 1.80
C ARG A 66 10.30 -5.27 1.98
N THR A 67 9.48 -5.91 1.16
CA THR A 67 9.43 -7.37 1.10
C THR A 67 10.61 -7.92 0.30
N ARG A 68 10.93 -9.20 0.55
CA ARG A 68 11.88 -9.97 -0.26
C ARG A 68 11.54 -9.86 -1.75
N GLY A 69 10.26 -10.03 -2.11
CA GLY A 69 9.79 -9.93 -3.49
C GLY A 69 10.02 -8.57 -4.13
N GLN A 70 9.81 -7.48 -3.40
CA GLN A 70 10.09 -6.12 -3.88
C GLN A 70 11.59 -5.86 -4.10
N LEU A 71 12.44 -6.37 -3.22
CA LEU A 71 13.88 -6.25 -3.38
C LEU A 71 14.40 -7.11 -4.53
N ALA A 72 13.90 -8.34 -4.68
CA ALA A 72 14.22 -9.20 -5.82
C ALA A 72 13.88 -8.53 -7.16
N GLU A 73 12.69 -7.93 -7.26
CA GLU A 73 12.26 -7.20 -8.44
C GLU A 73 13.14 -5.96 -8.72
N ALA A 74 13.57 -5.25 -7.67
CA ALA A 74 14.47 -4.12 -7.81
C ALA A 74 15.88 -4.55 -8.30
N LEU A 75 16.38 -5.68 -7.80
CA LEU A 75 17.66 -6.27 -8.24
C LEU A 75 17.58 -6.72 -9.69
N ARG A 76 16.49 -7.39 -10.08
CA ARG A 76 16.22 -7.82 -11.46
C ARG A 76 16.20 -6.64 -12.44
N LYS A 77 15.53 -5.54 -12.09
CA LYS A 77 15.50 -4.29 -12.90
C LYS A 77 16.89 -3.66 -13.08
N ARG A 78 17.84 -3.97 -12.21
CA ARG A 78 19.23 -3.49 -12.30
C ARG A 78 20.17 -4.53 -12.89
N GLU A 79 19.61 -5.58 -13.48
CA GLU A 79 20.38 -6.66 -14.16
C GLU A 79 21.43 -7.28 -13.23
N ILE A 80 21.12 -7.39 -11.94
CA ILE A 80 21.96 -8.14 -11.00
C ILE A 80 21.73 -9.62 -11.25
N PRO A 81 22.81 -10.43 -11.41
CA PRO A 81 22.70 -11.88 -11.57
C PRO A 81 21.88 -12.52 -10.45
N GLU A 82 21.04 -13.49 -10.82
CA GLU A 82 20.09 -14.13 -9.89
C GLU A 82 20.78 -14.76 -8.67
N GLU A 83 21.92 -15.43 -8.90
CA GLU A 83 22.72 -16.03 -7.82
C GLU A 83 23.21 -14.99 -6.81
N ALA A 84 23.71 -13.85 -7.28
CA ALA A 84 24.14 -12.75 -6.43
C ALA A 84 22.97 -12.11 -5.69
N ALA A 85 21.82 -11.97 -6.36
CA ALA A 85 20.60 -11.46 -5.75
C ALA A 85 20.10 -12.39 -4.65
N ALA A 86 19.99 -13.70 -4.92
CA ALA A 86 19.54 -14.69 -3.95
C ALA A 86 20.46 -14.71 -2.72
N ALA A 87 21.79 -14.78 -2.91
CA ALA A 87 22.75 -14.81 -1.80
C ALA A 87 22.63 -13.59 -0.87
N VAL A 88 22.35 -12.40 -1.42
CA VAL A 88 22.18 -11.19 -0.62
C VAL A 88 20.84 -11.20 0.10
N LEU A 89 19.75 -11.60 -0.56
CA LEU A 89 18.42 -11.64 0.03
C LEU A 89 18.34 -12.65 1.17
N ASP A 90 18.91 -13.86 0.99
CA ASP A 90 18.95 -14.89 2.02
C ASP A 90 19.71 -14.38 3.27
N ARG A 91 20.85 -13.75 3.06
CA ARG A 91 21.62 -13.18 4.16
C ARG A 91 20.92 -12.03 4.87
N PHE A 92 20.09 -11.27 4.16
CA PHE A 92 19.31 -10.19 4.76
C PHE A 92 18.12 -10.72 5.56
N GLU A 93 17.53 -11.83 5.16
CA GLU A 93 16.51 -12.54 5.95
C GLU A 93 17.13 -13.14 7.21
N GLU A 94 18.27 -13.86 7.09
CA GLU A 94 19.00 -14.41 8.24
C GLU A 94 19.40 -13.33 9.25
N ALA A 95 19.76 -12.15 8.77
CA ALA A 95 20.11 -11.00 9.61
C ALA A 95 18.88 -10.21 10.15
N GLY A 96 17.64 -10.59 9.78
CA GLY A 96 16.42 -9.91 10.18
C GLY A 96 16.23 -8.51 9.54
N LEU A 97 16.97 -8.21 8.47
CA LEU A 97 16.79 -6.97 7.70
C LEU A 97 15.60 -7.04 6.75
N ILE A 98 15.19 -8.25 6.39
CA ILE A 98 13.97 -8.58 5.66
C ILE A 98 13.16 -9.50 6.57
N ASP A 99 11.90 -9.13 6.81
CA ASP A 99 10.92 -9.93 7.54
C ASP A 99 9.56 -9.76 6.88
N ASP A 100 9.24 -10.66 5.95
CA ASP A 100 8.00 -10.60 5.19
C ASP A 100 6.78 -10.92 6.06
N ALA A 101 6.93 -11.67 7.16
CA ALA A 101 5.85 -11.92 8.10
C ALA A 101 5.49 -10.66 8.90
N ALA A 102 6.49 -10.02 9.50
CA ALA A 102 6.30 -8.75 10.21
C ALA A 102 5.79 -7.65 9.26
N PHE A 103 6.28 -7.62 8.01
CA PHE A 103 5.77 -6.70 7.00
C PHE A 103 4.28 -6.95 6.71
N ALA A 104 3.87 -8.21 6.53
CA ALA A 104 2.48 -8.56 6.24
C ALA A 104 1.55 -8.17 7.40
N ASP A 105 1.93 -8.45 8.65
CA ASP A 105 1.17 -8.09 9.84
C ASP A 105 0.98 -6.57 9.96
N ALA A 106 2.07 -5.81 9.85
CA ALA A 106 2.02 -4.34 9.90
C ALA A 106 1.19 -3.76 8.75
N TRP A 107 1.27 -4.36 7.56
CA TRP A 107 0.47 -3.98 6.41
C TRP A 107 -1.02 -4.19 6.65
N VAL A 108 -1.42 -5.38 7.14
CA VAL A 108 -2.82 -5.72 7.46
C VAL A 108 -3.38 -4.73 8.48
N GLU A 109 -2.69 -4.51 9.59
CA GLU A 109 -3.15 -3.60 10.65
C GLU A 109 -3.30 -2.16 10.12
N SER A 110 -2.28 -1.63 9.45
CA SER A 110 -2.30 -0.27 8.92
C SER A 110 -3.40 -0.05 7.87
N ARG A 111 -3.57 -0.98 6.94
CA ARG A 111 -4.54 -0.84 5.85
C ARG A 111 -5.98 -1.13 6.27
N HIS A 112 -6.18 -2.08 7.17
CA HIS A 112 -7.50 -2.32 7.76
C HIS A 112 -7.96 -1.10 8.55
N HIS A 113 -7.14 -0.62 9.48
CA HIS A 113 -7.47 0.54 10.31
C HIS A 113 -7.61 1.83 9.49
N GLY A 114 -6.62 2.16 8.66
CA GLY A 114 -6.58 3.42 7.92
C GLY A 114 -7.58 3.51 6.75
N ARG A 115 -7.77 2.42 6.01
CA ARG A 115 -8.59 2.39 4.78
C ARG A 115 -9.82 1.51 4.88
N GLY A 116 -9.98 0.73 5.94
CA GLY A 116 -11.06 -0.23 6.11
C GLY A 116 -11.06 -1.31 5.03
N LEU A 117 -9.87 -1.81 4.66
CA LEU A 117 -9.77 -2.92 3.70
C LEU A 117 -10.07 -4.24 4.39
N ALA A 118 -10.86 -5.09 3.73
CA ALA A 118 -11.18 -6.43 4.17
C ALA A 118 -10.11 -7.44 3.73
N ARG A 119 -10.10 -8.64 4.33
CA ARG A 119 -9.12 -9.70 4.12
C ARG A 119 -8.79 -9.95 2.64
N ARG A 120 -9.81 -10.00 1.75
CA ARG A 120 -9.61 -10.26 0.32
C ARG A 120 -8.79 -9.16 -0.38
N ALA A 121 -9.02 -7.90 -0.02
CA ALA A 121 -8.27 -6.79 -0.58
C ALA A 121 -6.85 -6.76 -0.02
N LEU A 122 -6.67 -6.99 1.28
CA LEU A 122 -5.38 -7.08 1.94
C LEU A 122 -4.50 -8.18 1.35
N ALA A 123 -5.06 -9.40 1.20
CA ALA A 123 -4.37 -10.51 0.57
C ALA A 123 -3.93 -10.20 -0.87
N ARG A 124 -4.76 -9.49 -1.64
CA ARG A 124 -4.40 -9.06 -2.99
C ARG A 124 -3.27 -8.04 -3.00
N GLU A 125 -3.30 -7.04 -2.09
CA GLU A 125 -2.23 -6.06 -1.96
C GLU A 125 -0.90 -6.71 -1.56
N LEU A 126 -0.90 -7.65 -0.61
CA LEU A 126 0.30 -8.38 -0.19
C LEU A 126 0.86 -9.26 -1.31
N ARG A 127 -0.01 -9.94 -2.06
CA ARG A 127 0.41 -10.72 -3.24
C ARG A 127 1.13 -9.86 -4.28
N THR A 128 0.60 -8.67 -4.55
CA THR A 128 1.24 -7.71 -5.48
C THR A 128 2.61 -7.26 -4.98
N ARG A 129 2.87 -7.32 -3.68
CA ARG A 129 4.18 -7.02 -3.07
C ARG A 129 5.12 -8.21 -3.00
N GLY A 130 4.70 -9.37 -3.51
CA GLY A 130 5.52 -10.57 -3.55
C GLY A 130 5.69 -11.26 -2.21
N VAL A 131 4.75 -11.07 -1.26
CA VAL A 131 4.71 -11.86 -0.02
C VAL A 131 4.23 -13.27 -0.34
N ASP A 132 4.80 -14.27 0.32
CA ASP A 132 4.41 -15.67 0.19
C ASP A 132 2.95 -15.92 0.62
N SER A 133 2.28 -16.87 -0.05
CA SER A 133 0.87 -17.16 0.18
C SER A 133 0.56 -17.61 1.61
N THR A 134 1.47 -18.39 2.22
CA THR A 134 1.31 -18.88 3.60
C THR A 134 1.36 -17.70 4.58
N LEU A 135 2.33 -16.82 4.43
CA LEU A 135 2.45 -15.61 5.26
C LEU A 135 1.24 -14.68 5.08
N ILE A 136 0.72 -14.58 3.85
CA ILE A 136 -0.51 -13.80 3.60
C ILE A 136 -1.68 -14.41 4.36
N GLU A 137 -1.89 -15.72 4.26
CA GLU A 137 -3.00 -16.41 4.95
C GLU A 137 -2.90 -16.26 6.47
N GLU A 138 -1.72 -16.40 7.03
CA GLU A 138 -1.46 -16.18 8.44
C GLU A 138 -1.79 -14.75 8.87
N ALA A 139 -1.27 -13.75 8.16
CA ALA A 139 -1.49 -12.35 8.49
C ALA A 139 -2.97 -11.95 8.40
N VAL A 140 -3.69 -12.36 7.33
CA VAL A 140 -5.11 -12.00 7.19
C VAL A 140 -6.02 -12.81 8.11
N SER A 141 -5.63 -14.01 8.55
CA SER A 141 -6.42 -14.82 9.48
C SER A 141 -6.52 -14.19 10.87
N ARG A 142 -5.52 -13.41 11.26
CA ARG A 142 -5.49 -12.66 12.53
C ARG A 142 -6.52 -11.53 12.58
N LEU A 143 -7.03 -11.10 11.43
CA LEU A 143 -8.12 -10.12 11.40
C LEU A 143 -9.43 -10.81 11.82
N ASP A 144 -9.93 -10.43 13.00
CA ASP A 144 -11.18 -10.97 13.52
C ASP A 144 -12.38 -10.65 12.62
N GLY A 145 -13.27 -11.62 12.43
CA GLY A 145 -14.47 -11.46 11.62
C GLY A 145 -15.48 -10.47 12.20
N GLU A 146 -15.52 -10.33 13.52
CA GLU A 146 -16.36 -9.33 14.19
C GLU A 146 -15.81 -7.93 13.92
N ARG A 147 -14.50 -7.74 14.07
CA ARG A 147 -13.81 -6.49 13.75
C ARG A 147 -13.99 -6.10 12.28
N GLU A 148 -13.90 -7.06 11.36
CA GLU A 148 -14.16 -6.84 9.94
C GLU A 148 -15.60 -6.38 9.70
N THR A 149 -16.57 -7.00 10.37
CA THR A 149 -17.98 -6.64 10.28
C THR A 149 -18.25 -5.24 10.85
N GLU A 150 -17.67 -4.90 11.99
CA GLU A 150 -17.82 -3.58 12.60
C GLU A 150 -17.24 -2.47 11.71
N THR A 151 -16.05 -2.69 11.15
CA THR A 151 -15.46 -1.76 10.18
C THR A 151 -16.35 -1.58 8.94
N ALA A 152 -17.02 -2.65 8.48
CA ALA A 152 -18.00 -2.54 7.39
C ALA A 152 -19.20 -1.65 7.76
N ARG A 153 -19.74 -1.80 8.99
CA ARG A 153 -20.84 -0.96 9.51
C ARG A 153 -20.44 0.50 9.56
N GLU A 154 -19.26 0.82 10.11
CA GLU A 154 -18.74 2.17 10.15
C GLU A 154 -18.59 2.80 8.75
N LEU A 155 -18.07 2.03 7.79
CA LEU A 155 -17.94 2.48 6.40
C LEU A 155 -19.29 2.81 5.78
N VAL A 156 -20.30 1.98 6.02
CA VAL A 156 -21.67 2.21 5.55
C VAL A 156 -22.26 3.44 6.24
N ALA A 157 -22.18 3.55 7.56
CA ALA A 157 -22.71 4.68 8.33
C ALA A 157 -22.16 6.02 7.84
N ARG A 158 -20.86 6.10 7.57
CA ARG A 158 -20.20 7.31 7.01
C ARG A 158 -20.74 7.71 5.62
N LYS A 159 -21.21 6.75 4.82
CA LYS A 159 -21.69 6.99 3.45
C LYS A 159 -23.20 6.96 3.31
N LEU A 160 -23.93 6.51 4.34
CA LEU A 160 -25.37 6.32 4.30
C LEU A 160 -26.11 7.60 3.93
N ARG A 161 -25.77 8.71 4.60
CA ARG A 161 -26.39 10.04 4.37
C ARG A 161 -26.24 10.52 2.92
N ALA A 162 -25.09 10.27 2.30
CA ALA A 162 -24.82 10.67 0.92
C ALA A 162 -25.63 9.88 -0.13
N THR A 163 -26.42 8.90 0.28
CA THR A 163 -27.28 8.11 -0.59
C THR A 163 -28.78 8.45 -0.40
N ARG A 164 -29.13 9.34 0.51
CA ARG A 164 -30.50 9.77 0.80
C ARG A 164 -31.23 10.23 -0.46
N GLY A 165 -31.71 10.51 -1.15
CA GLY A 165 -32.29 10.92 -2.41
C GLY A 165 -32.34 9.85 -3.51
N LEU A 166 -31.75 8.67 -3.26
CA LEU A 166 -31.82 7.53 -4.16
C LEU A 166 -32.88 6.53 -3.70
N ASP A 167 -33.48 5.81 -4.65
CA ASP A 167 -34.33 4.67 -4.30
C ASP A 167 -33.54 3.59 -3.55
N ARG A 168 -34.25 2.78 -2.73
CA ARG A 168 -33.66 1.76 -1.87
C ARG A 168 -32.71 0.82 -2.64
N GLN A 169 -33.08 0.42 -3.85
CA GLN A 169 -32.29 -0.52 -4.64
C GLN A 169 -30.98 0.09 -5.15
N LYS A 170 -31.00 1.37 -5.53
CA LYS A 170 -29.79 2.10 -5.92
C LYS A 170 -28.87 2.33 -4.72
N ARG A 171 -29.44 2.62 -3.55
CA ARG A 171 -28.69 2.73 -2.29
C ARG A 171 -27.95 1.44 -1.98
N ILE A 172 -28.66 0.28 -2.00
CA ILE A 172 -28.05 -1.03 -1.76
C ILE A 172 -26.90 -1.28 -2.72
N ARG A 173 -27.11 -1.12 -4.03
CA ARG A 173 -26.05 -1.32 -5.04
C ARG A 173 -24.85 -0.43 -4.81
N ARG A 174 -25.06 0.84 -4.49
CA ARG A 174 -23.96 1.81 -4.28
C ARG A 174 -23.13 1.48 -3.05
N LEU A 175 -23.77 1.21 -1.92
CA LEU A 175 -23.11 0.90 -0.65
C LEU A 175 -22.45 -0.47 -0.67
N ALA A 176 -23.14 -1.51 -1.16
CA ALA A 176 -22.56 -2.83 -1.31
C ALA A 176 -21.39 -2.85 -2.32
N GLY A 177 -21.50 -2.11 -3.43
CA GLY A 177 -20.41 -1.94 -4.38
C GLY A 177 -19.19 -1.23 -3.79
N MET A 178 -19.38 -0.29 -2.86
CA MET A 178 -18.29 0.32 -2.11
C MET A 178 -17.57 -0.71 -1.25
N LEU A 179 -18.30 -1.53 -0.48
CA LEU A 179 -17.73 -2.58 0.35
C LEU A 179 -17.03 -3.67 -0.50
N ALA A 180 -17.63 -4.06 -1.63
CA ALA A 180 -17.03 -5.03 -2.55
C ALA A 180 -15.67 -4.57 -3.07
N ARG A 181 -15.51 -3.29 -3.44
CA ARG A 181 -14.20 -2.72 -3.84
C ARG A 181 -13.17 -2.75 -2.72
N LYS A 182 -13.62 -2.70 -1.46
CA LYS A 182 -12.75 -2.84 -0.28
C LYS A 182 -12.47 -4.30 0.11
N GLY A 183 -13.01 -5.26 -0.64
CA GLY A 183 -12.76 -6.68 -0.49
C GLY A 183 -13.70 -7.43 0.45
N TYR A 184 -14.77 -6.80 0.92
CA TYR A 184 -15.78 -7.47 1.75
C TYR A 184 -16.54 -8.52 0.94
N PRO A 185 -16.85 -9.71 1.53
CA PRO A 185 -17.71 -10.69 0.90
C PRO A 185 -19.11 -10.13 0.62
N GLU A 186 -19.70 -10.51 -0.51
CA GLU A 186 -21.00 -9.99 -0.95
C GLU A 186 -22.11 -10.21 0.10
N GLY A 187 -22.15 -11.41 0.71
CA GLY A 187 -23.14 -11.72 1.76
C GLY A 187 -23.03 -10.78 2.96
N LEU A 188 -21.80 -10.50 3.43
CA LEU A 188 -21.56 -9.56 4.52
C LEU A 188 -21.94 -8.12 4.10
N ALA A 189 -21.52 -7.72 2.90
CA ALA A 189 -21.79 -6.39 2.40
C ALA A 189 -23.30 -6.11 2.28
N LEU A 190 -24.07 -7.06 1.73
CA LEU A 190 -25.53 -6.92 1.60
C LEU A 190 -26.22 -6.92 2.94
N ARG A 191 -25.80 -7.78 3.89
CA ARG A 191 -26.37 -7.84 5.24
C ARG A 191 -26.19 -6.50 5.95
N VAL A 192 -24.96 -6.01 6.07
CA VAL A 192 -24.66 -4.75 6.77
C VAL A 192 -25.39 -3.54 6.14
N VAL A 193 -25.49 -3.50 4.82
CA VAL A 193 -26.20 -2.42 4.13
C VAL A 193 -27.71 -2.47 4.39
N ARG A 194 -28.32 -3.67 4.40
CA ARG A 194 -29.76 -3.81 4.70
C ARG A 194 -30.06 -3.41 6.13
N GLU A 195 -29.28 -3.91 7.09
CA GLU A 195 -29.39 -3.54 8.52
C GLU A 195 -29.32 -2.00 8.70
N ALA A 196 -28.36 -1.36 8.05
CA ALA A 196 -28.21 0.09 8.16
C ALA A 196 -29.37 0.88 7.53
N LEU A 197 -29.96 0.40 6.42
CA LEU A 197 -31.11 1.02 5.78
C LEU A 197 -32.41 0.79 6.57
N GLU A 198 -32.55 -0.35 7.23
CA GLU A 198 -33.67 -0.65 8.11
C GLU A 198 -33.64 0.23 9.35
N ALA A 199 -32.49 0.33 10.01
CA ALA A 199 -32.31 1.21 11.16
C ALA A 199 -32.56 2.69 10.83
N GLU A 200 -32.21 3.16 9.63
CA GLU A 200 -32.51 4.54 9.19
C GLU A 200 -34.02 4.73 8.92
N GLY A 201 -34.73 3.70 8.45
CA GLY A 201 -36.18 3.75 8.18
C GLY A 201 -37.04 3.68 9.45
N GLU A 202 -36.54 3.06 10.50
CA GLU A 202 -37.19 2.96 11.80
C GLU A 202 -36.97 4.17 12.72
N ASN A 203 -36.07 5.08 12.33
CA ASN A 203 -35.78 6.30 13.09
C ASN A 203 -36.61 7.47 12.55
N PRO A 204 -37.82 7.77 13.15
CA PRO A 204 -38.78 8.75 12.61
C PRO A 204 -38.32 10.20 12.79
N ASP A 205 -37.25 10.46 13.54
CA ASP A 205 -36.76 11.82 13.85
C ASP A 205 -36.19 12.60 12.66
N VAL A 206 -36.28 12.10 11.44
CA VAL A 206 -35.89 12.81 10.22
C VAL A 206 -37.04 12.96 9.23
N ARG A 207 -38.26 12.58 9.62
CA ARG A 207 -39.49 12.93 8.92
C ARG A 207 -40.20 14.03 9.70
N ASP A 208 -40.21 15.15 9.10
CA ASP A 208 -41.00 16.34 9.36
C ASP A 208 -40.33 17.50 10.10
N GLY A 209 -39.69 18.33 9.30
CA GLY A 209 -40.02 19.75 9.35
C GLY A 209 -41.43 19.96 8.81
N CYS A 210 -42.45 19.44 9.49
CA CYS A 210 -43.81 19.91 9.26
C CYS A 210 -43.96 21.28 9.92
N LEU A 211 -44.01 22.32 9.11
CA LEU A 211 -44.34 23.66 9.49
C LEU A 211 -45.72 23.64 10.16
N PRO A 212 -45.94 24.33 11.29
CA PRO A 212 -47.29 24.62 11.74
C PRO A 212 -47.90 25.62 10.76
N GLU A 213 -48.95 25.21 10.16
CA GLU A 213 -49.84 26.11 9.43
C GLU A 213 -50.45 27.17 10.39
N PRO A 214 -50.73 28.40 9.92
CA PRO A 214 -51.15 29.55 10.71
C PRO A 214 -52.58 29.43 11.31
#